data_2b820d053cfe914b59085eabe7136b28
#
_entry.id   2b820d053cfe914b59085eabe7136b28
#
_cell.length_a   1.000
_cell.length_b   1.000
_cell.length_c   1.000
_cell.angle_alpha   90.00
_cell.angle_beta   90.00
_cell.angle_gamma   90.00
#
_symmetry.space_group_name_H-M   'P 1'
#
loop_
_entity.id
_entity.type
_entity.pdbx_description
1 polymer ?
#
loop_
_entity_poly.entity_id
_entity_poly.type
_entity_poly.pdbx_seq_one_letter_code
_entity_poly.pdbx_strand_id
1 'polypeptide(L)'
;MQAELITIGDEILIGQTIDTNSAWMGQKLNEVGVEVHRIHSIRDTSEAIVQTLNDLHSETKLILITGGLGPTKDDLTKHTLTHFFGGQLEFNEEIFAHIQSLFRQMGRDISHLNRDQAELPSNAFIWKNDVGTASAMRFEHEDRFYISMPGVPYEMKHLMHTAVLPWIAE
;
A
#
# COMPACT_ATOMS: atom_id res chain seq x y z
N MET A 1 20.69 2.03 0.62
CA MET A 1 19.59 1.33 -0.10
C MET A 1 18.84 2.38 -0.90
N GLN A 2 18.49 2.08 -2.16
CA GLN A 2 17.68 2.98 -2.99
C GLN A 2 16.21 2.58 -2.99
N ALA A 3 15.33 3.56 -2.97
CA ALA A 3 13.88 3.39 -3.00
C ALA A 3 13.22 4.16 -4.15
N GLU A 4 12.07 3.68 -4.60
CA GLU A 4 11.12 4.43 -5.42
C GLU A 4 9.77 4.49 -4.75
N LEU A 5 9.08 5.62 -4.92
CA LEU A 5 7.75 5.87 -4.36
C LEU A 5 6.73 5.89 -5.50
N ILE A 6 5.59 5.23 -5.29
CA ILE A 6 4.48 5.21 -6.25
C ILE A 6 3.23 5.69 -5.54
N THR A 7 2.65 6.79 -5.99
CA THR A 7 1.35 7.27 -5.54
C THR A 7 0.30 7.01 -6.61
N ILE A 8 -0.78 6.34 -6.21
CA ILE A 8 -1.86 5.92 -7.11
C ILE A 8 -3.09 6.76 -6.79
N GLY A 9 -3.58 7.50 -7.77
CA GLY A 9 -4.79 8.30 -7.64
C GLY A 9 -4.95 9.30 -8.78
N ASP A 10 -6.07 9.23 -9.48
CA ASP A 10 -6.40 10.17 -10.56
C ASP A 10 -6.54 11.61 -10.06
N GLU A 11 -6.98 11.81 -8.81
CA GLU A 11 -7.10 13.12 -8.16
C GLU A 11 -5.75 13.85 -8.01
N ILE A 12 -4.65 13.12 -7.91
CA ILE A 12 -3.30 13.68 -7.87
C ILE A 12 -2.90 14.18 -9.25
N LEU A 13 -3.16 13.40 -10.28
CA LEU A 13 -2.77 13.71 -11.66
C LEU A 13 -3.53 14.93 -12.23
N ILE A 14 -4.78 15.12 -11.84
CA ILE A 14 -5.59 16.28 -12.26
C ILE A 14 -5.38 17.52 -11.35
N GLY A 15 -4.51 17.44 -10.35
CA GLY A 15 -4.19 18.54 -9.46
C GLY A 15 -5.27 18.86 -8.40
N GLN A 16 -6.23 17.97 -8.21
CA GLN A 16 -7.28 18.12 -7.19
C GLN A 16 -6.73 17.89 -5.78
N THR A 17 -5.75 17.00 -5.65
CA THR A 17 -5.07 16.67 -4.40
C THR A 17 -3.56 16.77 -4.59
N ILE A 18 -2.88 17.38 -3.61
CA ILE A 18 -1.42 17.44 -3.60
C ILE A 18 -0.88 16.13 -3.03
N ASP A 19 0.14 15.54 -3.67
CA ASP A 19 0.84 14.36 -3.17
C ASP A 19 1.68 14.68 -1.94
N THR A 20 1.03 14.74 -0.79
CA THR A 20 1.70 14.92 0.49
C THR A 20 2.29 13.61 1.03
N ASN A 21 1.82 12.46 0.54
CA ASN A 21 2.29 11.15 0.99
C ASN A 21 3.73 10.90 0.55
N SER A 22 4.04 11.08 -0.72
CA SER A 22 5.42 10.87 -1.21
C SER A 22 6.40 11.84 -0.58
N ALA A 23 6.03 13.11 -0.41
CA ALA A 23 6.89 14.09 0.25
C ALA A 23 7.22 13.66 1.70
N TRP A 24 6.22 13.21 2.46
CA TRP A 24 6.40 12.76 3.82
C TRP A 24 7.21 11.44 3.90
N MET A 25 6.88 10.46 3.05
CA MET A 25 7.62 9.19 2.99
C MET A 25 9.09 9.42 2.62
N GLY A 26 9.35 10.28 1.63
CA GLY A 26 10.71 10.62 1.22
C GLY A 26 11.54 11.22 2.36
N GLN A 27 10.95 12.13 3.13
CA GLN A 27 11.60 12.69 4.32
C GLN A 27 11.94 11.58 5.34
N LYS A 28 10.98 10.69 5.65
CA LYS A 28 11.17 9.62 6.65
C LYS A 28 12.18 8.57 6.20
N LEU A 29 12.20 8.22 4.94
CA LEU A 29 13.20 7.32 4.37
C LEU A 29 14.61 7.92 4.46
N ASN A 30 14.75 9.21 4.15
CA ASN A 30 16.04 9.91 4.27
C ASN A 30 16.55 9.93 5.72
N GLU A 31 15.66 10.11 6.71
CA GLU A 31 16.01 10.06 8.15
C GLU A 31 16.63 8.70 8.56
N VAL A 32 16.27 7.60 7.89
CA VAL A 32 16.81 6.24 8.14
C VAL A 32 17.86 5.80 7.11
N GLY A 33 18.38 6.74 6.31
CA GLY A 33 19.48 6.47 5.37
C GLY A 33 19.07 5.75 4.07
N VAL A 34 17.78 5.79 3.71
CA VAL A 34 17.26 5.28 2.43
C VAL A 34 17.12 6.43 1.45
N GLU A 35 17.80 6.33 0.30
CA GLU A 35 17.78 7.31 -0.77
C GLU A 35 16.57 7.08 -1.69
N VAL A 36 15.72 8.10 -1.86
CA VAL A 36 14.62 8.05 -2.83
C VAL A 36 15.15 8.47 -4.20
N HIS A 37 15.13 7.53 -5.15
CA HIS A 37 15.62 7.74 -6.51
C HIS A 37 14.56 8.38 -7.42
N ARG A 38 13.30 7.94 -7.32
CA ARG A 38 12.18 8.45 -8.12
C ARG A 38 10.88 8.49 -7.32
N ILE A 39 10.00 9.38 -7.74
CA ILE A 39 8.60 9.45 -7.29
C ILE A 39 7.73 9.39 -8.53
N HIS A 40 6.79 8.45 -8.54
CA HIS A 40 5.81 8.25 -9.61
C HIS A 40 4.42 8.60 -9.09
N SER A 41 3.71 9.45 -9.79
CA SER A 41 2.27 9.63 -9.61
C SER A 41 1.56 9.01 -10.81
N ILE A 42 0.70 8.03 -10.58
CA ILE A 42 0.11 7.22 -11.64
C ILE A 42 -1.41 7.11 -11.50
N ARG A 43 -2.04 6.74 -12.60
CA ARG A 43 -3.49 6.44 -12.63
C ARG A 43 -3.80 5.20 -11.81
N ASP A 44 -5.02 5.17 -11.28
CA ASP A 44 -5.59 3.97 -10.64
C ASP A 44 -6.12 3.00 -11.70
N THR A 45 -5.20 2.45 -12.49
CA THR A 45 -5.46 1.41 -13.50
C THR A 45 -4.42 0.31 -13.40
N SER A 46 -4.83 -0.93 -13.66
CA SER A 46 -3.91 -2.08 -13.64
C SER A 46 -2.75 -1.92 -14.61
N GLU A 47 -3.01 -1.36 -15.79
CA GLU A 47 -1.99 -1.11 -16.81
C GLU A 47 -0.93 -0.13 -16.33
N ALA A 48 -1.32 0.98 -15.71
CA ALA A 48 -0.39 1.99 -15.19
C ALA A 48 0.48 1.42 -14.06
N ILE A 49 -0.14 0.64 -13.16
CA ILE A 49 0.58 -0.03 -12.06
C ILE A 49 1.61 -1.01 -12.63
N VAL A 50 1.21 -1.94 -13.50
CA VAL A 50 2.10 -2.95 -14.09
C VAL A 50 3.22 -2.30 -14.90
N GLN A 51 2.91 -1.29 -15.71
CA GLN A 51 3.92 -0.57 -16.48
C GLN A 51 4.97 0.07 -15.59
N THR A 52 4.53 0.75 -14.51
CA THR A 52 5.44 1.39 -13.55
C THR A 52 6.33 0.37 -12.84
N LEU A 53 5.77 -0.77 -12.42
CA LEU A 53 6.55 -1.84 -11.78
C LEU A 53 7.60 -2.45 -12.71
N ASN A 54 7.34 -2.52 -14.01
CA ASN A 54 8.30 -3.00 -14.99
C ASN A 54 9.37 -1.96 -15.36
N ASP A 55 9.14 -0.66 -15.10
CA ASP A 55 10.04 0.45 -15.44
C ASP A 55 10.87 0.95 -14.25
N LEU A 56 10.91 0.21 -13.16
CA LEU A 56 11.71 0.54 -11.98
C LEU A 56 13.20 0.48 -12.28
N HIS A 57 13.95 1.39 -11.66
CA HIS A 57 15.41 1.42 -11.82
C HIS A 57 16.06 0.13 -11.30
N SER A 58 17.11 -0.35 -11.97
CA SER A 58 17.75 -1.64 -11.64
C SER A 58 18.33 -1.71 -10.22
N GLU A 59 18.81 -0.57 -9.69
CA GLU A 59 19.41 -0.48 -8.35
C GLU A 59 18.36 -0.32 -7.23
N THR A 60 17.09 -0.11 -7.56
CA THR A 60 16.02 0.06 -6.58
C THR A 60 15.76 -1.25 -5.85
N LYS A 61 15.80 -1.21 -4.52
CA LYS A 61 15.54 -2.37 -3.65
C LYS A 61 14.25 -2.26 -2.85
N LEU A 62 13.75 -1.05 -2.63
CA LEU A 62 12.56 -0.77 -1.86
C LEU A 62 11.57 0.05 -2.70
N ILE A 63 10.35 -0.44 -2.84
CA ILE A 63 9.27 0.24 -3.54
C ILE A 63 8.13 0.46 -2.56
N LEU A 64 7.82 1.73 -2.24
CA LEU A 64 6.67 2.07 -1.43
C LEU A 64 5.53 2.56 -2.32
N ILE A 65 4.37 1.92 -2.19
CA ILE A 65 3.18 2.17 -2.98
C ILE A 65 2.09 2.67 -2.04
N THR A 66 1.41 3.75 -2.39
CA THR A 66 0.27 4.26 -1.61
C THR A 66 -0.90 4.60 -2.52
N GLY A 67 -2.10 4.20 -2.11
CA GLY A 67 -3.35 4.39 -2.84
C GLY A 67 -3.95 3.12 -3.42
N GLY A 68 -5.20 3.21 -3.87
CA GLY A 68 -5.94 2.12 -4.52
C GLY A 68 -6.23 0.90 -3.64
N LEU A 69 -6.28 1.06 -2.30
CA LEU A 69 -6.58 -0.01 -1.34
C LEU A 69 -7.93 0.17 -0.62
N GLY A 70 -8.77 1.07 -1.04
CA GLY A 70 -10.09 1.27 -0.47
C GLY A 70 -11.06 0.11 -0.77
N PRO A 71 -12.29 0.16 -0.21
CA PRO A 71 -13.28 -0.90 -0.37
C PRO A 71 -14.09 -0.80 -1.68
N THR A 72 -13.76 0.11 -2.57
CA THR A 72 -14.51 0.33 -3.81
C THR A 72 -14.01 -0.57 -4.95
N LYS A 73 -14.85 -0.74 -5.98
CA LYS A 73 -14.47 -1.54 -7.16
C LYS A 73 -13.34 -0.90 -7.97
N ASP A 74 -13.11 0.39 -7.76
CA ASP A 74 -12.07 1.15 -8.45
C ASP A 74 -10.70 1.03 -7.74
N ASP A 75 -10.66 0.43 -6.57
CA ASP A 75 -9.43 0.18 -5.81
C ASP A 75 -8.72 -1.08 -6.32
N LEU A 76 -8.01 -0.95 -7.44
CA LEU A 76 -7.44 -2.06 -8.20
C LEU A 76 -6.07 -2.51 -7.72
N THR A 77 -5.40 -1.74 -6.85
CA THR A 77 -3.99 -1.98 -6.48
C THR A 77 -3.77 -3.37 -5.89
N LYS A 78 -4.59 -3.80 -4.95
CA LYS A 78 -4.47 -5.12 -4.32
C LYS A 78 -4.55 -6.27 -5.33
N HIS A 79 -5.57 -6.25 -6.19
CA HIS A 79 -5.77 -7.27 -7.22
C HIS A 79 -4.62 -7.29 -8.22
N THR A 80 -4.18 -6.12 -8.67
CA THR A 80 -3.09 -5.97 -9.64
C THR A 80 -1.78 -6.50 -9.07
N LEU A 81 -1.41 -6.10 -7.84
CA LEU A 81 -0.19 -6.58 -7.19
C LEU A 81 -0.23 -8.08 -6.93
N THR A 82 -1.38 -8.60 -6.45
CA THR A 82 -1.55 -10.05 -6.24
C THR A 82 -1.29 -10.83 -7.51
N HIS A 83 -1.87 -10.40 -8.63
CA HIS A 83 -1.68 -11.04 -9.92
C HIS A 83 -0.24 -10.88 -10.44
N PHE A 84 0.32 -9.68 -10.35
CA PHE A 84 1.68 -9.37 -10.81
C PHE A 84 2.74 -10.25 -10.12
N PHE A 85 2.59 -10.51 -8.83
CA PHE A 85 3.50 -11.35 -8.06
C PHE A 85 3.10 -12.84 -8.02
N GLY A 86 2.11 -13.26 -8.82
CA GLY A 86 1.71 -14.66 -8.96
C GLY A 86 1.02 -15.28 -7.74
N GLY A 87 0.40 -14.46 -6.88
CA GLY A 87 -0.37 -14.90 -5.72
C GLY A 87 -1.87 -15.08 -6.04
N GLN A 88 -2.60 -15.45 -4.99
CA GLN A 88 -4.06 -15.51 -4.99
C GLN A 88 -4.60 -14.73 -3.81
N LEU A 89 -5.83 -14.24 -3.91
CA LEU A 89 -6.52 -13.64 -2.77
C LEU A 89 -7.10 -14.76 -1.89
N GLU A 90 -6.82 -14.68 -0.60
CA GLU A 90 -7.32 -15.60 0.42
C GLU A 90 -7.98 -14.80 1.54
N PHE A 91 -9.10 -15.31 2.03
CA PHE A 91 -9.83 -14.67 3.13
C PHE A 91 -9.06 -14.83 4.45
N ASN A 92 -8.81 -13.72 5.12
CA ASN A 92 -8.09 -13.67 6.40
C ASN A 92 -9.06 -13.38 7.54
N GLU A 93 -9.35 -14.41 8.35
CA GLU A 93 -10.29 -14.35 9.47
C GLU A 93 -9.85 -13.34 10.56
N GLU A 94 -8.54 -13.24 10.84
CA GLU A 94 -8.02 -12.32 11.85
C GLU A 94 -8.21 -10.87 11.42
N ILE A 95 -7.88 -10.54 10.17
CA ILE A 95 -8.09 -9.20 9.61
C ILE A 95 -9.58 -8.89 9.52
N PHE A 96 -10.43 -9.85 9.16
CA PHE A 96 -11.87 -9.64 9.15
C PHE A 96 -12.42 -9.34 10.55
N ALA A 97 -12.01 -10.09 11.57
CA ALA A 97 -12.39 -9.83 12.96
C ALA A 97 -11.94 -8.43 13.43
N HIS A 98 -10.75 -8.00 13.01
CA HIS A 98 -10.26 -6.64 13.27
C HIS A 98 -11.14 -5.58 12.62
N ILE A 99 -11.48 -5.73 11.33
CA ILE A 99 -12.38 -4.82 10.61
C ILE A 99 -13.75 -4.75 11.31
N GLN A 100 -14.31 -5.89 11.70
CA GLN A 100 -15.56 -5.93 12.45
C GLN A 100 -15.46 -5.15 13.78
N SER A 101 -14.35 -5.27 14.48
CA SER A 101 -14.12 -4.54 15.73
C SER A 101 -14.09 -3.03 15.51
N LEU A 102 -13.42 -2.56 14.46
CA LEU A 102 -13.40 -1.13 14.10
C LEU A 102 -14.80 -0.60 13.80
N PHE A 103 -15.60 -1.34 13.02
CA PHE A 103 -16.98 -0.93 12.68
C PHE A 103 -17.90 -0.88 13.92
N ARG A 104 -17.76 -1.86 14.83
CA ARG A 104 -18.52 -1.85 16.10
C ARG A 104 -18.18 -0.63 16.95
N GLN A 105 -16.90 -0.26 17.05
CA GLN A 105 -16.47 0.94 17.79
C GLN A 105 -17.05 2.22 17.19
N MET A 106 -17.23 2.27 15.87
CA MET A 106 -17.84 3.40 15.17
C MET A 106 -19.39 3.36 15.17
N GLY A 107 -20.02 2.32 15.74
CA GLY A 107 -21.45 2.13 15.71
C GLY A 107 -22.04 1.91 14.31
N ARG A 108 -21.28 1.31 13.41
CA ARG A 108 -21.63 1.05 12.01
C ARG A 108 -21.69 -0.44 11.72
N ASP A 109 -22.58 -0.83 10.80
CA ASP A 109 -22.63 -2.18 10.27
C ASP A 109 -21.59 -2.40 9.18
N ILE A 110 -21.04 -3.60 9.13
CA ILE A 110 -20.09 -4.03 8.11
C ILE A 110 -20.83 -4.36 6.81
N SER A 111 -20.31 -3.89 5.67
CA SER A 111 -20.82 -4.24 4.35
C SER A 111 -19.99 -5.37 3.72
N HIS A 112 -20.51 -5.97 2.62
CA HIS A 112 -19.74 -6.96 1.85
C HIS A 112 -18.46 -6.36 1.25
N LEU A 113 -18.46 -5.07 0.90
CA LEU A 113 -17.26 -4.37 0.41
C LEU A 113 -16.15 -4.31 1.47
N ASN A 114 -16.53 -4.20 2.74
CA ASN A 114 -15.56 -4.24 3.83
C ASN A 114 -15.06 -5.67 4.09
N ARG A 115 -15.88 -6.69 3.81
CA ARG A 115 -15.46 -8.09 3.84
C ARG A 115 -14.35 -8.35 2.81
N ASP A 116 -14.47 -7.80 1.61
CA ASP A 116 -13.48 -7.95 0.54
C ASP A 116 -12.11 -7.36 0.93
N GLN A 117 -12.06 -6.43 1.88
CA GLN A 117 -10.80 -5.93 2.45
C GLN A 117 -10.05 -6.96 3.29
N ALA A 118 -10.71 -8.03 3.74
CA ALA A 118 -10.09 -9.17 4.40
C ALA A 118 -9.61 -10.26 3.43
N GLU A 119 -9.88 -10.13 2.13
CA GLU A 119 -9.26 -10.94 1.10
C GLU A 119 -7.89 -10.37 0.76
N LEU A 120 -6.84 -11.10 1.11
CA LEU A 120 -5.45 -10.62 1.07
C LEU A 120 -4.57 -11.56 0.24
N PRO A 121 -3.48 -11.06 -0.37
CA PRO A 121 -2.58 -11.88 -1.17
C PRO A 121 -1.93 -13.00 -0.35
N SER A 122 -1.98 -14.23 -0.85
CA SER A 122 -1.39 -15.41 -0.21
C SER A 122 0.14 -15.36 -0.09
N ASN A 123 0.78 -14.56 -0.94
CA ASN A 123 2.23 -14.42 -1.05
C ASN A 123 2.76 -13.07 -0.53
N ALA A 124 1.97 -12.35 0.26
CA ALA A 124 2.39 -11.13 0.91
C ALA A 124 2.46 -11.28 2.42
N PHE A 125 3.41 -10.61 3.04
CA PHE A 125 3.37 -10.37 4.47
C PHE A 125 2.40 -9.24 4.78
N ILE A 126 1.47 -9.46 5.71
CA ILE A 126 0.40 -8.51 6.02
C ILE A 126 0.70 -7.77 7.32
N TRP A 127 0.72 -6.45 7.26
CA TRP A 127 0.72 -5.60 8.44
C TRP A 127 -0.70 -5.06 8.68
N LYS A 128 -1.27 -5.45 9.79
CA LYS A 128 -2.58 -4.97 10.21
C LYS A 128 -2.58 -3.45 10.42
N ASN A 129 -3.63 -2.78 9.95
CA ASN A 129 -3.82 -1.36 10.14
C ASN A 129 -4.73 -1.10 11.36
N ASP A 130 -4.16 -0.66 12.46
CA ASP A 130 -4.92 -0.44 13.70
C ASP A 130 -5.85 0.80 13.65
N VAL A 131 -5.68 1.65 12.65
CA VAL A 131 -6.41 2.92 12.51
C VAL A 131 -7.30 2.99 11.26
N GLY A 132 -7.38 1.88 10.52
CA GLY A 132 -8.19 1.79 9.31
C GLY A 132 -8.43 0.35 8.88
N THR A 133 -9.20 0.16 7.81
CA THR A 133 -9.63 -1.17 7.34
C THR A 133 -8.70 -1.80 6.29
N ALA A 134 -7.88 -0.99 5.62
CA ALA A 134 -6.95 -1.47 4.61
C ALA A 134 -5.59 -1.78 5.24
N SER A 135 -5.20 -3.06 5.24
CA SER A 135 -3.89 -3.52 5.71
C SER A 135 -2.77 -3.12 4.75
N ALA A 136 -1.54 -2.97 5.26
CA ALA A 136 -0.38 -2.90 4.39
C ALA A 136 0.07 -4.30 3.97
N MET A 137 0.63 -4.40 2.77
CA MET A 137 1.05 -5.65 2.15
C MET A 137 2.50 -5.51 1.68
N ARG A 138 3.37 -6.41 2.14
CA ARG A 138 4.76 -6.49 1.70
C ARG A 138 4.97 -7.72 0.84
N PHE A 139 5.34 -7.51 -0.40
CA PHE A 139 5.77 -8.56 -1.32
C PHE A 139 7.28 -8.55 -1.42
N GLU A 140 7.86 -9.73 -1.66
CA GLU A 140 9.27 -9.91 -1.96
C GLU A 140 9.39 -10.59 -3.32
N HIS A 141 10.10 -9.97 -4.25
CA HIS A 141 10.28 -10.48 -5.60
C HIS A 141 11.62 -9.99 -6.17
N GLU A 142 12.44 -10.89 -6.70
CA GLU A 142 13.74 -10.58 -7.34
C GLU A 142 14.66 -9.67 -6.51
N ASP A 143 14.87 -10.00 -5.24
CA ASP A 143 15.66 -9.23 -4.28
C ASP A 143 15.16 -7.78 -4.06
N ARG A 144 13.89 -7.53 -4.29
CA ARG A 144 13.21 -6.26 -4.06
C ARG A 144 12.03 -6.44 -3.11
N PHE A 145 11.78 -5.40 -2.35
CA PHE A 145 10.61 -5.32 -1.48
C PHE A 145 9.61 -4.29 -1.99
N TYR A 146 8.38 -4.70 -2.11
CA TYR A 146 7.26 -3.88 -2.55
C TYR A 146 6.25 -3.78 -1.41
N ILE A 147 6.04 -2.56 -0.90
CA ILE A 147 5.15 -2.34 0.24
C ILE A 147 4.01 -1.44 -0.20
N SER A 148 2.80 -2.00 -0.21
CA SER A 148 1.57 -1.28 -0.55
C SER A 148 0.83 -0.87 0.72
N MET A 149 0.44 0.40 0.77
CA MET A 149 -0.22 1.05 1.92
C MET A 149 -1.46 1.83 1.47
N PRO A 150 -2.42 2.09 2.38
CA PRO A 150 -3.55 2.98 2.10
C PRO A 150 -3.13 4.36 1.61
N GLY A 151 -3.96 4.98 0.75
CA GLY A 151 -3.76 6.35 0.29
C GLY A 151 -4.10 7.42 1.33
N VAL A 152 -4.90 7.10 2.33
CA VAL A 152 -5.26 8.02 3.42
C VAL A 152 -4.00 8.38 4.21
N PRO A 153 -3.61 9.68 4.27
CA PRO A 153 -2.33 10.08 4.85
C PRO A 153 -2.13 9.65 6.31
N TYR A 154 -3.19 9.73 7.10
CA TYR A 154 -3.16 9.32 8.51
C TYR A 154 -2.87 7.82 8.67
N GLU A 155 -3.51 6.97 7.88
CA GLU A 155 -3.31 5.52 7.90
C GLU A 155 -1.90 5.15 7.39
N MET A 156 -1.49 5.72 6.28
CA MET A 156 -0.16 5.51 5.70
C MET A 156 0.94 5.89 6.70
N LYS A 157 0.84 7.05 7.34
CA LYS A 157 1.82 7.50 8.35
C LYS A 157 1.88 6.56 9.55
N HIS A 158 0.72 6.09 10.03
CA HIS A 158 0.65 5.12 11.12
C HIS A 158 1.40 3.83 10.75
N LEU A 159 1.10 3.24 9.60
CA LEU A 159 1.76 2.03 9.11
C LEU A 159 3.28 2.23 8.89
N MET A 160 3.67 3.36 8.35
CA MET A 160 5.10 3.70 8.23
C MET A 160 5.80 3.70 9.58
N HIS A 161 5.23 4.34 10.60
CA HIS A 161 5.85 4.43 11.93
C HIS A 161 5.85 3.11 12.70
N THR A 162 4.77 2.34 12.61
CA THR A 162 4.58 1.15 13.45
C THR A 162 5.11 -0.13 12.81
N ALA A 163 5.27 -0.15 11.50
CA ALA A 163 5.63 -1.36 10.75
C ALA A 163 6.80 -1.15 9.78
N VAL A 164 6.68 -0.24 8.83
CA VAL A 164 7.61 -0.15 7.70
C VAL A 164 8.99 0.37 8.12
N LEU A 165 9.05 1.51 8.83
CA LEU A 165 10.34 2.08 9.27
C LEU A 165 11.06 1.19 10.28
N PRO A 166 10.40 0.58 11.29
CA PRO A 166 11.04 -0.41 12.16
C PRO A 166 11.62 -1.59 11.37
N TRP A 167 10.86 -2.13 10.41
CA TRP A 167 11.33 -3.23 9.57
C TRP A 167 12.53 -2.85 8.68
N ILE A 168 12.58 -1.61 8.14
CA ILE A 168 13.73 -1.13 7.36
C ILE A 168 15.00 -1.03 8.23
N ALA A 169 14.85 -0.76 9.52
CA ALA A 169 15.95 -0.57 10.46
C ALA A 169 16.56 -1.90 10.99
N GLU A 170 15.91 -3.05 10.75
CA GLU A 170 16.40 -4.39 11.09
C GLU A 170 17.47 -4.88 10.10
#